data_f29a5aa916ec4eaaa84ee2d9679618ff
#
_entry.id   f29a5aa916ec4eaaa84ee2d9679618ff
#
_cell.length_a   1.000
_cell.length_b   1.000
_cell.length_c   1.000
_cell.angle_alpha   90.00
_cell.angle_beta   90.00
_cell.angle_gamma   90.00
#
_symmetry.space_group_name_H-M   'P 1'
#
loop_
_entity.id
_entity.type
_entity.pdbx_description
1 polymer ?
#
loop_
_entity_poly.entity_id
_entity_poly.type
_entity_poly.pdbx_seq_one_letter_code
_entity_poly.pdbx_strand_id
1 'polypeptide(L)'
;TDGLKAYLVAVDETFGGDVDYAMLVKLYTSGPKQQHAQGHKYSPGECCGSRKKRISGNPARKDVSTSYVERMNLNIRMGNRRFTRLTNAFSKKVENHVHALAIYFMHYNFGRIHQTLRVTPAMQAGLTDHVWSLEEIAGLTEKAEKQEESFA
;
A
#
# COMPACT_ATOMS: atom_id res chain seq x y z
N THR A 1 -9.08 -0.90 -5.15
CA THR A 1 -7.74 -0.77 -5.75
C THR A 1 -7.84 -0.49 -7.25
N ASP A 2 -6.68 -0.41 -7.95
CA ASP A 2 -6.61 -0.37 -9.41
C ASP A 2 -6.79 -1.77 -10.03
N GLY A 3 -6.63 -1.90 -11.36
CA GLY A 3 -6.80 -3.15 -12.09
C GLY A 3 -5.65 -4.17 -12.00
N LEU A 4 -4.67 -3.98 -11.11
CA LEU A 4 -3.52 -4.87 -10.98
C LEU A 4 -3.95 -6.22 -10.37
N LYS A 5 -3.74 -7.31 -11.12
CA LYS A 5 -4.20 -8.65 -10.72
C LYS A 5 -3.55 -9.18 -9.43
N ALA A 6 -2.33 -8.72 -9.08
CA ALA A 6 -1.66 -9.12 -7.85
C ALA A 6 -2.46 -8.77 -6.59
N TYR A 7 -3.28 -7.72 -6.63
CA TYR A 7 -4.16 -7.38 -5.50
C TYR A 7 -5.25 -8.41 -5.24
N LEU A 8 -5.66 -9.22 -6.23
CA LEU A 8 -6.68 -10.25 -6.03
C LEU A 8 -6.19 -11.31 -5.05
N VAL A 9 -4.97 -11.79 -5.27
CA VAL A 9 -4.34 -12.80 -4.40
C VAL A 9 -4.01 -12.19 -3.03
N ALA A 10 -3.35 -11.03 -3.02
CA ALA A 10 -2.93 -10.41 -1.76
C ALA A 10 -4.10 -10.06 -0.82
N VAL A 11 -5.22 -9.59 -1.36
CA VAL A 11 -6.40 -9.26 -0.55
C VAL A 11 -7.08 -10.52 -0.05
N ASP A 12 -7.19 -11.56 -0.88
CA ASP A 12 -7.79 -12.84 -0.50
C ASP A 12 -6.96 -13.54 0.59
N GLU A 13 -5.65 -13.63 0.42
CA GLU A 13 -4.73 -14.22 1.42
C GLU A 13 -4.71 -13.44 2.75
N THR A 14 -4.88 -12.11 2.70
CA THR A 14 -4.81 -11.28 3.92
C THR A 14 -6.12 -11.26 4.68
N PHE A 15 -7.25 -11.19 4.00
CA PHE A 15 -8.57 -10.95 4.60
C PHE A 15 -9.52 -12.14 4.48
N GLY A 16 -9.17 -13.22 3.77
CA GLY A 16 -9.96 -14.44 3.66
C GLY A 16 -11.41 -14.25 3.18
N GLY A 17 -11.66 -13.20 2.38
CA GLY A 17 -13.01 -12.86 1.93
C GLY A 17 -13.82 -11.99 2.91
N ASP A 18 -13.34 -11.74 4.12
CA ASP A 18 -14.00 -10.88 5.12
C ASP A 18 -13.69 -9.39 4.91
N VAL A 19 -13.85 -8.95 3.65
CA VAL A 19 -13.62 -7.56 3.26
C VAL A 19 -14.49 -7.17 2.06
N ASP A 20 -15.01 -5.95 2.10
CA ASP A 20 -15.69 -5.32 0.97
C ASP A 20 -14.66 -4.84 -0.06
N TYR A 21 -14.47 -5.61 -1.13
CA TYR A 21 -13.41 -5.35 -2.09
C TYR A 21 -13.92 -5.10 -3.50
N ALA A 22 -13.45 -4.03 -4.11
CA ALA A 22 -13.69 -3.68 -5.50
C ALA A 22 -12.44 -3.10 -6.17
N MET A 23 -12.38 -3.25 -7.48
CA MET A 23 -11.35 -2.71 -8.35
C MET A 23 -11.94 -1.69 -9.33
N LEU A 24 -11.19 -0.62 -9.62
CA LEU A 24 -11.49 0.31 -10.71
C LEU A 24 -10.45 0.10 -11.82
N VAL A 25 -10.89 -0.49 -12.92
CA VAL A 25 -10.03 -0.74 -14.08
C VAL A 25 -10.15 0.43 -15.04
N LYS A 26 -9.06 1.15 -15.26
CA LYS A 26 -8.98 2.20 -16.29
C LYS A 26 -8.81 1.55 -17.66
N LEU A 27 -9.61 1.99 -18.63
CA LEU A 27 -9.57 1.52 -20.02
C LEU A 27 -8.79 2.54 -20.84
N TYR A 28 -7.79 2.08 -21.58
CA TYR A 28 -6.98 2.92 -22.44
C TYR A 28 -7.22 2.54 -23.90
N THR A 29 -7.32 3.55 -24.77
CA THR A 29 -7.35 3.31 -26.21
C THR A 29 -6.04 2.70 -26.64
N SER A 30 -6.12 1.54 -27.30
CA SER A 30 -5.05 1.06 -28.15
C SER A 30 -5.08 1.95 -29.40
N GLY A 31 -4.45 3.13 -29.34
CA GLY A 31 -4.27 3.96 -30.53
C GLY A 31 -3.64 3.12 -31.65
N PRO A 32 -3.92 3.40 -32.93
CA PRO A 32 -3.22 2.75 -34.03
C PRO A 32 -1.72 2.91 -33.72
N LYS A 33 -0.97 1.80 -33.80
CA LYS A 33 0.48 1.81 -33.66
C LYS A 33 1.04 2.72 -34.74
N GLN A 34 1.10 4.02 -34.48
CA GLN A 34 1.80 4.96 -35.33
C GLN A 34 3.28 4.66 -35.19
N GLN A 35 3.79 3.95 -36.17
CA GLN A 35 5.11 3.33 -36.21
C GLN A 35 6.28 4.35 -36.19
N HIS A 36 6.05 5.65 -36.18
CA HIS A 36 7.12 6.61 -36.46
C HIS A 36 7.17 7.90 -35.61
N ALA A 37 6.58 7.94 -34.41
CA ALA A 37 6.81 9.08 -33.53
C ALA A 37 7.63 8.66 -32.31
N GLN A 38 8.93 8.96 -32.32
CA GLN A 38 9.87 8.67 -31.21
C GLN A 38 9.42 9.25 -29.84
N GLY A 39 8.50 10.22 -29.84
CA GLY A 39 7.95 10.82 -28.61
C GLY A 39 6.88 10.00 -27.88
N HIS A 40 6.23 9.04 -28.53
CA HIS A 40 5.09 8.30 -27.93
C HIS A 40 5.47 7.00 -27.21
N LYS A 41 6.72 6.59 -27.25
CA LYS A 41 7.16 5.31 -26.66
C LYS A 41 6.91 5.24 -25.15
N TYR A 42 6.91 6.36 -24.45
CA TYR A 42 6.77 6.46 -23.00
C TYR A 42 5.51 7.21 -22.55
N SER A 43 4.68 7.67 -23.49
CA SER A 43 3.41 8.33 -23.15
C SER A 43 2.36 7.26 -22.84
N PRO A 44 1.62 7.37 -21.73
CA PRO A 44 0.51 6.49 -21.45
C PRO A 44 -0.57 6.66 -22.52
N GLY A 45 -1.27 5.58 -22.87
CA GLY A 45 -2.44 5.64 -23.75
C GLY A 45 -3.50 6.58 -23.19
N GLU A 46 -4.33 7.14 -24.07
CA GLU A 46 -5.45 7.98 -23.65
C GLU A 46 -6.51 7.16 -22.90
N CYS A 47 -6.91 7.62 -21.71
CA CYS A 47 -7.92 6.94 -20.91
C CYS A 47 -9.31 7.19 -21.52
N CYS A 48 -9.92 6.17 -22.12
CA CYS A 48 -11.23 6.24 -22.78
C CYS A 48 -12.39 5.88 -21.84
N GLY A 49 -12.11 5.44 -20.61
CA GLY A 49 -13.15 5.10 -19.67
C GLY A 49 -12.65 4.35 -18.44
N SER A 50 -13.57 3.99 -17.56
CA SER A 50 -13.27 3.19 -16.39
C SER A 50 -14.40 2.18 -16.11
N ARG A 51 -14.03 1.01 -15.57
CA ARG A 51 -14.96 -0.05 -15.20
C ARG A 51 -14.77 -0.41 -13.73
N LYS A 52 -15.82 -0.24 -12.93
CA LYS A 52 -15.87 -0.70 -11.55
C LYS A 52 -16.24 -2.18 -11.51
N LYS A 53 -15.42 -3.00 -10.88
CA LYS A 53 -15.63 -4.44 -10.70
C LYS A 53 -15.68 -4.77 -9.22
N ARG A 54 -16.82 -5.31 -8.74
CA ARG A 54 -16.93 -5.89 -7.41
C ARG A 54 -16.21 -7.25 -7.41
N ILE A 55 -15.42 -7.52 -6.38
CA ILE A 55 -14.67 -8.78 -6.22
C ILE A 55 -15.27 -9.57 -5.07
N SER A 56 -15.34 -8.98 -3.85
CA SER A 56 -15.91 -9.61 -2.66
C SER A 56 -16.78 -8.62 -1.88
N GLY A 57 -17.65 -9.15 -1.01
CA GLY A 57 -18.50 -8.37 -0.14
C GLY A 57 -19.49 -7.45 -0.85
N ASN A 58 -19.82 -6.32 -0.23
CA ASN A 58 -20.76 -5.33 -0.75
C ASN A 58 -20.16 -3.89 -0.72
N PRO A 59 -19.08 -3.62 -1.47
CA PRO A 59 -18.43 -2.32 -1.47
C PRO A 59 -19.34 -1.23 -2.00
N ALA A 60 -19.44 -0.11 -1.28
CA ALA A 60 -20.21 1.04 -1.70
C ALA A 60 -19.65 1.62 -3.00
N ARG A 61 -20.46 1.67 -4.05
CA ARG A 61 -20.03 2.06 -5.41
C ARG A 61 -19.42 3.46 -5.48
N LYS A 62 -19.84 4.38 -4.58
CA LYS A 62 -19.30 5.75 -4.48
C LYS A 62 -17.83 5.77 -4.04
N ASP A 63 -17.42 4.79 -3.20
CA ASP A 63 -16.09 4.73 -2.61
C ASP A 63 -15.09 3.94 -3.47
N VAL A 64 -15.56 3.30 -4.55
CA VAL A 64 -14.69 2.58 -5.49
C VAL A 64 -13.89 3.56 -6.34
N SER A 65 -12.62 3.73 -5.98
CA SER A 65 -11.66 4.65 -6.60
C SER A 65 -10.24 4.06 -6.60
N THR A 66 -9.39 4.51 -7.53
CA THR A 66 -7.95 4.21 -7.52
C THR A 66 -7.15 5.17 -6.63
N SER A 67 -7.76 6.29 -6.20
CA SER A 67 -7.06 7.36 -5.47
C SER A 67 -6.44 6.88 -4.17
N TYR A 68 -7.06 5.94 -3.47
CA TYR A 68 -6.55 5.39 -2.22
C TYR A 68 -5.24 4.61 -2.42
N VAL A 69 -5.21 3.70 -3.40
CA VAL A 69 -4.00 2.92 -3.71
C VAL A 69 -2.91 3.79 -4.33
N GLU A 70 -3.27 4.73 -5.20
CA GLU A 70 -2.33 5.69 -5.79
C GLU A 70 -1.70 6.58 -4.69
N ARG A 71 -2.50 7.05 -3.74
CA ARG A 71 -2.02 7.83 -2.58
C ARG A 71 -1.11 7.02 -1.67
N MET A 72 -1.48 5.76 -1.38
CA MET A 72 -0.62 4.87 -0.57
C MET A 72 0.69 4.58 -1.28
N ASN A 73 0.69 4.30 -2.57
CA ASN A 73 1.89 4.11 -3.36
C ASN A 73 2.81 5.36 -3.34
N LEU A 74 2.23 6.56 -3.37
CA LEU A 74 2.98 7.80 -3.22
C LEU A 74 3.60 7.90 -1.83
N ASN A 75 2.82 7.65 -0.78
CA ASN A 75 3.29 7.71 0.61
C ASN A 75 4.46 6.73 0.85
N ILE A 76 4.37 5.50 0.34
CA ILE A 76 5.45 4.51 0.43
C ILE A 76 6.72 5.02 -0.26
N ARG A 77 6.61 5.59 -1.46
CA ARG A 77 7.78 6.13 -2.19
C ARG A 77 8.41 7.32 -1.49
N MET A 78 7.60 8.18 -0.86
CA MET A 78 8.09 9.35 -0.13
C MET A 78 8.68 8.97 1.24
N GLY A 79 8.09 8.02 1.92
CA GLY A 79 8.47 7.62 3.28
C GLY A 79 9.51 6.50 3.33
N ASN A 80 9.69 5.73 2.26
CA ASN A 80 10.66 4.64 2.22
C ASN A 80 11.56 4.75 0.98
N ARG A 81 12.83 5.13 1.22
CA ARG A 81 13.82 5.35 0.16
C ARG A 81 14.04 4.13 -0.74
N ARG A 82 13.78 2.92 -0.27
CA ARG A 82 13.91 1.68 -1.06
C ARG A 82 12.95 1.61 -2.26
N PHE A 83 11.87 2.40 -2.22
CA PHE A 83 10.88 2.53 -3.31
C PHE A 83 11.08 3.77 -4.18
N THR A 84 12.09 4.61 -3.87
CA THR A 84 12.41 5.78 -4.68
C THR A 84 13.01 5.34 -6.01
N ARG A 85 12.50 5.89 -7.11
CA ARG A 85 13.01 5.60 -8.46
C ARG A 85 14.39 6.24 -8.65
N LEU A 86 15.20 5.63 -9.53
CA LEU A 86 16.52 6.14 -9.93
C LEU A 86 17.47 6.36 -8.74
N THR A 87 17.49 5.44 -7.80
CA THR A 87 18.37 5.46 -6.63
C THR A 87 18.96 4.08 -6.37
N ASN A 88 20.14 4.03 -5.78
CA ASN A 88 20.83 2.80 -5.39
C ASN A 88 20.38 2.27 -4.02
N ALA A 89 19.22 2.67 -3.54
CA ALA A 89 18.71 2.34 -2.21
C ALA A 89 17.87 1.04 -2.16
N PHE A 90 17.97 0.15 -3.15
CA PHE A 90 17.24 -1.11 -3.18
C PHE A 90 17.79 -2.12 -2.15
N SER A 91 16.93 -3.04 -1.72
CA SER A 91 17.32 -4.15 -0.85
C SER A 91 17.91 -5.29 -1.67
N LYS A 92 19.11 -5.76 -1.30
CA LYS A 92 19.72 -6.94 -1.94
C LYS A 92 19.08 -8.26 -1.50
N LYS A 93 18.51 -8.29 -0.28
CA LYS A 93 17.81 -9.45 0.28
C LYS A 93 16.33 -9.12 0.47
N VAL A 94 15.44 -10.08 0.19
CA VAL A 94 13.99 -9.91 0.31
C VAL A 94 13.58 -9.67 1.76
N GLU A 95 14.20 -10.40 2.70
CA GLU A 95 13.94 -10.26 4.14
C GLU A 95 14.15 -8.81 4.61
N ASN A 96 15.29 -8.20 4.21
CA ASN A 96 15.57 -6.80 4.56
C ASN A 96 14.55 -5.83 3.95
N HIS A 97 13.94 -6.20 2.84
CA HIS A 97 12.88 -5.41 2.22
C HIS A 97 11.57 -5.52 3.00
N VAL A 98 11.20 -6.73 3.40
CA VAL A 98 10.02 -7.01 4.24
C VAL A 98 10.14 -6.29 5.57
N HIS A 99 11.28 -6.40 6.27
CA HIS A 99 11.51 -5.71 7.54
C HIS A 99 11.41 -4.18 7.40
N ALA A 100 11.98 -3.60 6.33
CA ALA A 100 11.87 -2.16 6.08
C ALA A 100 10.42 -1.70 5.83
N LEU A 101 9.61 -2.53 5.18
CA LEU A 101 8.17 -2.27 5.01
C LEU A 101 7.42 -2.40 6.33
N ALA A 102 7.71 -3.42 7.14
CA ALA A 102 7.08 -3.61 8.44
C ALA A 102 7.33 -2.40 9.36
N ILE A 103 8.57 -1.94 9.46
CA ILE A 103 8.93 -0.74 10.24
C ILE A 103 8.22 0.51 9.68
N TYR A 104 8.19 0.67 8.36
CA TYR A 104 7.50 1.80 7.73
C TYR A 104 6.01 1.82 8.08
N PHE A 105 5.30 0.69 7.95
CA PHE A 105 3.88 0.62 8.25
C PHE A 105 3.59 0.71 9.74
N MET A 106 4.48 0.19 10.59
CA MET A 106 4.37 0.35 12.03
C MET A 106 4.40 1.83 12.41
N HIS A 107 5.43 2.56 11.96
CA HIS A 107 5.51 4.01 12.17
C HIS A 107 4.35 4.77 11.52
N TYR A 108 3.94 4.40 10.30
CA TYR A 108 2.83 5.04 9.59
C TYR A 108 1.51 4.93 10.36
N ASN A 109 1.23 3.76 10.94
CA ASN A 109 -0.03 3.48 11.60
C ASN A 109 -0.05 3.92 13.07
N PHE A 110 1.07 3.83 13.80
CA PHE A 110 1.12 4.06 15.24
C PHE A 110 1.85 5.34 15.63
N GLY A 111 2.91 5.71 14.93
CA GLY A 111 3.78 6.85 15.28
C GLY A 111 3.50 8.14 14.52
N ARG A 112 2.67 8.12 13.48
CA ARG A 112 2.43 9.30 12.64
C ARG A 112 1.00 9.81 12.73
N ILE A 113 0.83 11.07 13.13
CA ILE A 113 -0.46 11.77 13.07
C ILE A 113 -0.77 12.13 11.61
N HIS A 114 -1.97 11.78 11.15
CA HIS A 114 -2.47 12.12 9.84
C HIS A 114 -3.28 13.42 9.86
N GLN A 115 -2.97 14.35 8.97
CA GLN A 115 -3.63 15.66 8.93
C GLN A 115 -5.16 15.57 8.84
N THR A 116 -5.66 14.63 8.03
CA THR A 116 -7.10 14.44 7.85
C THR A 116 -7.77 13.82 9.06
N LEU A 117 -7.11 12.85 9.71
CA LEU A 117 -7.64 12.15 10.88
C LEU A 117 -7.39 12.92 12.18
N ARG A 118 -6.34 13.76 12.21
CA ARG A 118 -5.80 14.45 13.39
C ARG A 118 -5.31 13.54 14.52
N VAL A 119 -5.31 12.25 14.26
CA VAL A 119 -4.81 11.16 15.11
C VAL A 119 -4.03 10.18 14.24
N THR A 120 -3.44 9.14 14.83
CA THR A 120 -2.84 8.05 14.06
C THR A 120 -3.94 7.11 13.54
N PRO A 121 -3.69 6.34 12.45
CA PRO A 121 -4.64 5.34 11.98
C PRO A 121 -5.00 4.30 13.04
N ALA A 122 -4.04 3.89 13.86
CA ALA A 122 -4.26 2.93 14.95
C ALA A 122 -5.16 3.50 16.06
N MET A 123 -5.00 4.79 16.40
CA MET A 123 -5.90 5.48 17.32
C MET A 123 -7.33 5.57 16.74
N GLN A 124 -7.44 5.90 15.45
CA GLN A 124 -8.75 5.95 14.78
C GLN A 124 -9.44 4.59 14.74
N ALA A 125 -8.67 3.50 14.67
CA ALA A 125 -9.17 2.13 14.71
C ALA A 125 -9.42 1.60 16.13
N GLY A 126 -9.12 2.38 17.18
CA GLY A 126 -9.28 1.98 18.58
C GLY A 126 -8.26 0.95 19.07
N LEU A 127 -7.12 0.80 18.36
CA LEU A 127 -6.06 -0.14 18.72
C LEU A 127 -5.08 0.42 19.76
N THR A 128 -5.03 1.74 19.91
CA THR A 128 -4.21 2.46 20.89
C THR A 128 -4.87 3.80 21.22
N ASP A 129 -4.55 4.34 22.37
CA ASP A 129 -5.06 5.62 22.88
C ASP A 129 -4.06 6.78 22.72
N HIS A 130 -2.82 6.50 22.29
CA HIS A 130 -1.76 7.48 22.15
C HIS A 130 -0.93 7.29 20.89
N VAL A 131 -0.10 8.27 20.60
CA VAL A 131 0.91 8.22 19.51
C VAL A 131 2.14 7.48 20.03
N TRP A 132 2.51 6.40 19.38
CA TRP A 132 3.66 5.60 19.78
C TRP A 132 4.99 6.32 19.49
N SER A 133 5.89 6.28 20.45
CA SER A 133 7.26 6.72 20.27
C SER A 133 8.10 5.69 19.49
N LEU A 134 9.27 6.09 19.02
CA LEU A 134 10.20 5.16 18.36
C LEU A 134 10.74 4.11 19.34
N GLU A 135 10.89 4.46 20.60
CA GLU A 135 11.31 3.58 21.68
C GLU A 135 10.27 2.47 21.93
N GLU A 136 8.99 2.81 21.91
CA GLU A 136 7.91 1.82 22.04
C GLU A 136 7.88 0.86 20.87
N ILE A 137 8.07 1.36 19.64
CA ILE A 137 8.14 0.53 18.43
C ILE A 137 9.37 -0.40 18.49
N ALA A 138 10.52 0.12 18.89
CA ALA A 138 11.76 -0.67 19.05
C ALA A 138 11.63 -1.73 20.16
N GLY A 139 10.96 -1.40 21.26
CA GLY A 139 10.75 -2.32 22.38
C GLY A 139 9.89 -3.54 22.06
N LEU A 140 9.19 -3.56 20.92
CA LEU A 140 8.45 -4.75 20.47
C LEU A 140 9.39 -5.91 20.10
N THR A 141 10.54 -5.62 19.53
CA THR A 141 11.53 -6.65 19.15
C THR A 141 12.14 -7.30 20.39
N GLU A 142 12.47 -6.52 21.41
CA GLU A 142 13.00 -7.03 22.68
C GLU A 142 11.99 -7.93 23.42
N LYS A 143 10.70 -7.59 23.35
CA LYS A 143 9.64 -8.41 23.96
C LYS A 143 9.46 -9.74 23.22
N ALA A 144 9.57 -9.74 21.88
CA ALA A 144 9.47 -10.96 21.08
C ALA A 144 10.64 -11.91 21.37
N GLU A 145 11.88 -11.39 21.43
CA GLU A 145 13.07 -12.18 21.76
C GLU A 145 12.97 -12.84 23.15
N LYS A 146 12.54 -12.07 24.17
CA LYS A 146 12.33 -12.60 25.52
C LYS A 146 11.23 -13.67 25.60
N GLN A 147 10.21 -13.59 24.76
CA GLN A 147 9.18 -14.63 24.70
C GLN A 147 9.71 -15.92 24.04
N GLU A 148 10.49 -15.81 22.99
CA GLU A 148 11.11 -16.99 22.35
C GLU A 148 12.09 -17.69 23.30
N GLU A 149 12.91 -16.95 24.04
CA GLU A 149 13.81 -17.51 25.05
C GLU A 149 13.07 -18.21 26.21
N SER A 150 11.87 -17.81 26.54
CA SER A 150 11.07 -18.43 27.63
C SER A 150 10.38 -19.73 27.21
N PHE A 151 10.31 -20.04 25.92
CA PHE A 151 9.73 -21.24 25.34
C PHE A 151 10.77 -22.27 24.89
N ALA A 152 12.07 -21.95 24.95
CA ALA A 152 13.19 -22.86 24.60
C ALA A 152 13.79 -23.55 25.83
#